data_a9ec58f9c3811c54735928f318e959c9
#
_entry.id   a9ec58f9c3811c54735928f318e959c9
#
_cell.length_a   1.000
_cell.length_b   1.000
_cell.length_c   1.000
_cell.angle_alpha   90.00
_cell.angle_beta   90.00
_cell.angle_gamma   90.00
#
_symmetry.space_group_name_H-M   'P 1'
#
loop_
_entity.id
_entity.type
_entity.pdbx_description
1 polymer ?
#
loop_
_entity_poly.entity_id
_entity_poly.type
_entity_poly.pdbx_seq_one_letter_code
_entity_poly.pdbx_strand_id
1 'polypeptide(L)'
;MGSEMCIRDSLYPAQAVNFTAYTTARNLNKSSTSLNTQIASGSTTENWRIDYVSSGVYNIVNMSDNSYLTANETKCITSSASGNSNQQWNIIGTDKDFLGNYLYYKIVNVSTGKAITYYQKDNSIGLDQYTNDGAQKWKLNCYGLEGFAANSKMIEGEKAGTIGGLLGETVFVSDMKSMKEALLRTEPLTIVLTANIDCSGENYDWMIEDNKTIIGSYQANQMRDCKLRTNDYYGKLDPSDNIIIRNMKFQVEVNPNMLV
;
A
#
# COMPACT_ATOMS: atom_id res chain seq x y z
N MET A 1 10.33 -23.39 5.49
CA MET A 1 9.53 -22.14 5.56
C MET A 1 10.36 -20.84 5.51
N GLY A 2 11.70 -20.89 5.50
CA GLY A 2 12.54 -19.68 5.44
C GLY A 2 12.90 -19.17 4.04
N SER A 3 12.68 -19.95 2.98
CA SER A 3 13.11 -19.60 1.62
C SER A 3 12.11 -18.77 0.82
N GLU A 4 10.82 -18.87 1.11
CA GLU A 4 9.80 -18.12 0.35
C GLU A 4 9.78 -16.63 0.69
N MET A 5 10.13 -16.27 1.94
CA MET A 5 10.16 -14.86 2.36
C MET A 5 11.33 -14.09 1.75
N CYS A 6 12.51 -14.74 1.62
CA CYS A 6 13.67 -14.13 0.94
C CYS A 6 13.47 -13.97 -0.58
N ILE A 7 12.69 -14.85 -1.21
CA ILE A 7 12.40 -14.76 -2.64
C ILE A 7 11.40 -13.64 -2.93
N ARG A 8 10.40 -13.43 -2.08
CA ARG A 8 9.42 -12.33 -2.25
C ARG A 8 10.08 -10.96 -2.19
N ASP A 9 10.99 -10.73 -1.25
CA ASP A 9 11.66 -9.42 -1.08
C ASP A 9 12.62 -9.09 -2.24
N SER A 10 13.04 -10.08 -3.03
CA SER A 10 13.94 -9.90 -4.18
C SER A 10 13.24 -9.83 -5.54
N LEU A 11 11.93 -10.14 -5.63
CA LEU A 11 11.23 -10.22 -6.91
C LEU A 11 10.71 -8.87 -7.40
N TYR A 12 10.36 -7.95 -6.50
CA TYR A 12 9.82 -6.64 -6.87
C TYR A 12 10.19 -5.57 -5.85
N PRO A 13 10.22 -4.28 -6.26
CA PRO A 13 10.49 -3.19 -5.33
C PRO A 13 9.37 -3.08 -4.29
N ALA A 14 9.69 -3.35 -3.03
CA ALA A 14 8.74 -3.22 -1.93
C ALA A 14 8.16 -1.79 -1.89
N GLN A 15 6.86 -1.69 -1.64
CA GLN A 15 6.21 -0.41 -1.47
C GLN A 15 6.44 0.12 -0.07
N ALA A 16 7.26 1.17 0.05
CA ALA A 16 7.47 1.86 1.30
C ALA A 16 6.26 2.75 1.63
N VAL A 17 5.88 2.76 2.90
CA VAL A 17 4.76 3.54 3.44
C VAL A 17 5.25 4.35 4.63
N ASN A 18 4.81 5.60 4.72
CA ASN A 18 4.92 6.41 5.93
C ASN A 18 3.56 6.45 6.64
N PHE A 19 3.57 6.20 7.94
CA PHE A 19 2.43 6.44 8.82
C PHE A 19 2.55 7.84 9.41
N THR A 20 1.71 8.77 8.97
CA THR A 20 1.76 10.16 9.43
C THR A 20 0.66 10.42 10.44
N ALA A 21 1.03 10.91 11.62
CA ALA A 21 0.08 11.24 12.68
C ALA A 21 -0.84 12.40 12.26
N TYR A 22 -2.15 12.23 12.44
CA TYR A 22 -3.17 13.22 12.08
C TYR A 22 -2.92 14.58 12.72
N THR A 23 -2.66 14.60 14.02
CA THR A 23 -2.61 15.84 14.82
C THR A 23 -1.40 16.74 14.54
N THR A 24 -0.31 16.18 13.99
CA THR A 24 0.98 16.91 13.90
C THR A 24 1.69 16.78 12.57
N ALA A 25 1.16 16.00 11.64
CA ALA A 25 1.83 15.65 10.37
C ALA A 25 3.26 15.09 10.55
N ARG A 26 3.54 14.41 11.68
CA ARG A 26 4.82 13.76 11.96
C ARG A 26 4.76 12.28 11.60
N ASN A 27 5.84 11.75 11.07
CA ASN A 27 5.92 10.34 10.68
C ASN A 27 6.27 9.43 11.87
N LEU A 28 5.65 8.25 11.90
CA LEU A 28 6.07 7.16 12.77
C LEU A 28 7.50 6.78 12.44
N ASN A 29 8.38 6.85 13.42
CA ASN A 29 9.80 6.64 13.26
C ASN A 29 10.32 5.61 14.26
N LYS A 30 11.24 4.76 13.78
CA LYS A 30 11.99 3.83 14.61
C LYS A 30 13.24 4.50 15.18
N SER A 31 13.37 4.49 16.50
CA SER A 31 14.54 4.97 17.22
C SER A 31 15.13 3.84 18.07
N SER A 32 16.14 3.14 17.54
CA SER A 32 16.62 1.87 18.10
C SER A 32 15.51 0.80 18.13
N THR A 33 15.11 0.33 19.29
CA THR A 33 13.96 -0.59 19.45
C THR A 33 12.66 0.12 19.84
N SER A 34 12.73 1.39 20.22
CA SER A 34 11.57 2.21 20.58
C SER A 34 10.99 2.93 19.36
N LEU A 35 9.80 3.48 19.52
CA LEU A 35 9.14 4.27 18.50
C LEU A 35 8.88 5.68 19.00
N ASN A 36 8.98 6.62 18.10
CA ASN A 36 8.57 8.01 18.28
C ASN A 36 7.93 8.56 17.00
N THR A 37 7.60 9.83 17.01
CA THR A 37 7.28 10.54 15.77
C THR A 37 8.31 11.61 15.50
N GLN A 38 8.62 11.84 14.23
CA GLN A 38 9.50 12.92 13.81
C GLN A 38 8.96 13.64 12.57
N ILE A 39 9.41 14.88 12.35
CA ILE A 39 9.15 15.59 11.10
C ILE A 39 9.74 14.76 9.96
N ALA A 40 9.01 14.63 8.87
CA ALA A 40 9.46 13.88 7.70
C ALA A 40 10.87 14.29 7.27
N SER A 41 11.81 13.35 7.32
CA SER A 41 13.22 13.57 7.01
C SER A 41 13.70 12.79 5.80
N GLY A 42 12.89 11.85 5.29
CA GLY A 42 13.28 10.90 4.25
C GLY A 42 14.17 9.76 4.75
N SER A 43 14.32 9.60 6.07
CA SER A 43 15.09 8.51 6.65
C SER A 43 14.41 7.17 6.41
N THR A 44 15.21 6.12 6.18
CA THR A 44 14.70 4.74 6.08
C THR A 44 14.02 4.24 7.34
N THR A 45 14.31 4.84 8.51
CA THR A 45 13.66 4.53 9.79
C THR A 45 12.19 4.97 9.87
N GLU A 46 11.75 5.84 8.96
CA GLU A 46 10.35 6.26 8.78
C GLU A 46 9.59 5.40 7.78
N ASN A 47 10.30 4.56 7.03
CA ASN A 47 9.73 3.75 5.96
C ASN A 47 9.33 2.38 6.48
N TRP A 48 8.09 2.02 6.24
CA TRP A 48 7.50 0.77 6.68
C TRP A 48 6.97 -0.01 5.47
N ARG A 49 7.02 -1.32 5.56
CA ARG A 49 6.36 -2.25 4.64
C ARG A 49 5.15 -2.84 5.34
N ILE A 50 4.04 -2.96 4.64
CA ILE A 50 2.83 -3.63 5.12
C ILE A 50 2.74 -4.98 4.41
N ASP A 51 2.89 -6.06 5.16
CA ASP A 51 2.82 -7.43 4.65
C ASP A 51 1.46 -8.03 4.98
N TYR A 52 0.68 -8.38 3.98
CA TYR A 52 -0.63 -9.01 4.12
C TYR A 52 -0.50 -10.41 4.75
N VAL A 53 -1.25 -10.67 5.81
CA VAL A 53 -1.32 -11.97 6.49
C VAL A 53 -2.63 -12.67 6.17
N SER A 54 -3.74 -11.97 6.37
CA SER A 54 -5.09 -12.42 6.02
C SER A 54 -6.00 -11.20 5.91
N SER A 55 -7.26 -11.38 5.55
CA SER A 55 -8.19 -10.25 5.38
C SER A 55 -8.20 -9.32 6.60
N GLY A 56 -7.76 -8.08 6.39
CA GLY A 56 -7.67 -7.03 7.40
C GLY A 56 -6.55 -7.18 8.43
N VAL A 57 -5.69 -8.20 8.31
CA VAL A 57 -4.58 -8.46 9.23
C VAL A 57 -3.25 -8.36 8.50
N TYR A 58 -2.31 -7.63 9.08
CA TYR A 58 -1.01 -7.30 8.47
C TYR A 58 0.13 -7.42 9.47
N ASN A 59 1.33 -7.71 8.97
CA ASN A 59 2.56 -7.37 9.65
C ASN A 59 3.04 -6.00 9.17
N ILE A 60 3.59 -5.20 10.06
CA ILE A 60 4.17 -3.90 9.75
C ILE A 60 5.67 -3.98 10.04
N VAL A 61 6.49 -3.81 9.02
CA VAL A 61 7.92 -4.08 9.06
C VAL A 61 8.72 -2.83 8.75
N ASN A 62 9.66 -2.46 9.61
CA ASN A 62 10.53 -1.32 9.36
C ASN A 62 11.57 -1.64 8.28
N MET A 63 11.70 -0.79 7.27
CA MET A 63 12.56 -1.05 6.11
C MET A 63 14.04 -0.77 6.37
N SER A 64 14.41 -0.16 7.50
CA SER A 64 15.82 0.09 7.83
C SER A 64 16.58 -1.18 8.24
N ASP A 65 15.89 -2.17 8.86
CA ASP A 65 16.49 -3.38 9.40
C ASP A 65 15.58 -4.61 9.38
N ASN A 66 14.43 -4.53 8.72
CA ASN A 66 13.41 -5.60 8.67
C ASN A 66 12.87 -6.03 10.05
N SER A 67 12.90 -5.16 11.05
CA SER A 67 12.26 -5.42 12.33
C SER A 67 10.76 -5.20 12.29
N TYR A 68 10.01 -6.01 13.03
CA TYR A 68 8.54 -6.03 13.06
C TYR A 68 8.00 -5.10 14.16
N LEU A 69 6.99 -4.30 13.82
CA LEU A 69 6.21 -3.54 14.77
C LEU A 69 5.54 -4.52 15.73
N THR A 70 5.78 -4.34 17.02
CA THR A 70 5.44 -5.32 18.05
C THR A 70 4.76 -4.64 19.22
N ALA A 71 3.61 -5.19 19.65
CA ALA A 71 2.95 -4.78 20.88
C ALA A 71 3.63 -5.42 22.08
N ASN A 72 3.99 -4.61 23.07
CA ASN A 72 4.55 -5.05 24.34
C ASN A 72 3.83 -4.31 25.48
N GLU A 73 2.80 -4.96 26.06
CA GLU A 73 1.92 -4.42 27.10
C GLU A 73 1.21 -3.11 26.66
N THR A 74 1.75 -1.96 27.09
CA THR A 74 1.25 -0.62 26.73
C THR A 74 2.16 0.11 25.75
N LYS A 75 3.24 -0.52 25.29
CA LYS A 75 4.26 0.08 24.42
C LYS A 75 4.22 -0.54 23.03
N CYS A 76 4.59 0.26 22.06
CA CYS A 76 4.99 -0.21 20.74
C CYS A 76 6.53 -0.24 20.68
N ILE A 77 7.07 -1.36 20.24
CA ILE A 77 8.50 -1.55 20.00
C ILE A 77 8.72 -2.18 18.62
N THR A 78 9.96 -2.30 18.20
CA THR A 78 10.34 -3.18 17.10
C THR A 78 11.13 -4.37 17.60
N SER A 79 10.89 -5.55 17.01
CA SER A 79 11.61 -6.78 17.34
C SER A 79 11.78 -7.67 16.11
N SER A 80 12.61 -8.70 16.22
CA SER A 80 12.72 -9.74 15.17
C SER A 80 11.38 -10.44 14.94
N ALA A 81 11.20 -11.01 13.76
CA ALA A 81 10.00 -11.78 13.42
C ALA A 81 9.75 -12.91 14.42
N SER A 82 8.54 -13.02 14.94
CA SER A 82 8.14 -14.10 15.87
C SER A 82 6.95 -14.92 15.36
N GLY A 83 6.20 -14.40 14.37
CA GLY A 83 4.95 -14.99 13.88
C GLY A 83 3.78 -14.90 14.87
N ASN A 84 3.94 -14.24 16.01
CA ASN A 84 2.94 -14.12 17.03
C ASN A 84 1.93 -12.99 16.76
N SER A 85 0.74 -13.10 17.34
CA SER A 85 -0.34 -12.10 17.17
C SER A 85 0.00 -10.71 17.72
N ASN A 86 0.98 -10.58 18.60
CA ASN A 86 1.48 -9.27 19.04
C ASN A 86 2.26 -8.49 17.96
N GLN A 87 2.61 -9.15 16.84
CA GLN A 87 3.18 -8.53 15.62
C GLN A 87 2.16 -8.38 14.51
N GLN A 88 0.91 -8.77 14.75
CA GLN A 88 -0.17 -8.67 13.78
C GLN A 88 -1.08 -7.48 14.11
N TRP A 89 -1.48 -6.76 13.07
CA TRP A 89 -2.19 -5.49 13.19
C TRP A 89 -3.38 -5.45 12.24
N ASN A 90 -4.50 -4.97 12.73
CA ASN A 90 -5.61 -4.57 11.87
C ASN A 90 -5.42 -3.11 11.47
N ILE A 91 -5.45 -2.82 10.16
CA ILE A 91 -5.43 -1.46 9.62
C ILE A 91 -6.84 -1.17 9.12
N ILE A 92 -7.56 -0.29 9.82
CA ILE A 92 -8.98 -0.06 9.63
C ILE A 92 -9.22 1.42 9.33
N GLY A 93 -9.85 1.71 8.19
CA GLY A 93 -10.21 3.09 7.83
C GLY A 93 -11.20 3.69 8.81
N THR A 94 -11.04 4.98 9.13
CA THR A 94 -11.86 5.71 10.12
C THR A 94 -12.70 6.83 9.51
N ASP A 95 -12.08 7.71 8.74
CA ASP A 95 -12.74 8.87 8.17
C ASP A 95 -12.77 8.75 6.64
N LYS A 96 -13.88 9.13 6.03
CA LYS A 96 -14.07 9.04 4.58
C LYS A 96 -14.24 10.41 3.95
N ASP A 97 -13.74 10.55 2.72
CA ASP A 97 -14.07 11.68 1.86
C ASP A 97 -15.48 11.54 1.24
N PHE A 98 -15.88 12.54 0.46
CA PHE A 98 -17.20 12.56 -0.19
C PHE A 98 -17.38 11.48 -1.25
N LEU A 99 -16.30 10.86 -1.74
CA LEU A 99 -16.30 9.72 -2.66
C LEU A 99 -16.30 8.38 -1.93
N GLY A 100 -16.22 8.38 -0.57
CA GLY A 100 -16.20 7.18 0.23
C GLY A 100 -14.81 6.61 0.50
N ASN A 101 -13.74 7.25 0.05
CA ASN A 101 -12.36 6.82 0.28
C ASN A 101 -11.91 7.14 1.70
N TYR A 102 -11.15 6.24 2.33
CA TYR A 102 -10.61 6.48 3.65
C TYR A 102 -9.45 7.48 3.61
N LEU A 103 -9.49 8.47 4.51
CA LEU A 103 -8.45 9.47 4.72
C LEU A 103 -7.48 9.08 5.83
N TYR A 104 -8.00 8.45 6.87
CA TYR A 104 -7.25 8.05 8.06
C TYR A 104 -7.54 6.60 8.40
N TYR A 105 -6.62 6.04 9.15
CA TYR A 105 -6.67 4.66 9.60
C TYR A 105 -6.31 4.58 11.08
N LYS A 106 -7.02 3.73 11.82
CA LYS A 106 -6.56 3.22 13.11
C LYS A 106 -5.78 1.93 12.89
N ILE A 107 -4.73 1.74 13.68
CA ILE A 107 -3.86 0.57 13.62
C ILE A 107 -3.99 -0.15 14.96
N VAL A 108 -4.68 -1.29 14.96
CA VAL A 108 -5.07 -2.02 16.19
C VAL A 108 -4.33 -3.34 16.27
N ASN A 109 -3.65 -3.59 17.38
CA ASN A 109 -2.94 -4.85 17.57
C ASN A 109 -3.91 -6.02 17.78
N VAL A 110 -3.69 -7.14 17.08
CA VAL A 110 -4.56 -8.31 17.12
C VAL A 110 -4.58 -8.97 18.51
N SER A 111 -3.44 -9.02 19.21
CA SER A 111 -3.33 -9.67 20.51
C SER A 111 -3.94 -8.85 21.65
N THR A 112 -3.76 -7.53 21.62
CA THR A 112 -4.15 -6.66 22.76
C THR A 112 -5.48 -5.94 22.52
N GLY A 113 -5.94 -5.83 21.27
CA GLY A 113 -7.09 -5.02 20.89
C GLY A 113 -6.87 -3.51 21.03
N LYS A 114 -5.66 -3.07 21.35
CA LYS A 114 -5.31 -1.66 21.55
C LYS A 114 -4.82 -1.02 20.26
N ALA A 115 -5.09 0.28 20.11
CA ALA A 115 -4.66 1.09 18.98
C ALA A 115 -3.32 1.77 19.25
N ILE A 116 -2.52 1.93 18.20
CA ILE A 116 -1.32 2.77 18.23
C ILE A 116 -1.74 4.22 18.54
N THR A 117 -1.18 4.77 19.60
CA THR A 117 -1.49 6.10 20.10
C THR A 117 -0.24 6.97 20.12
N TYR A 118 -0.34 8.16 19.56
CA TYR A 118 0.70 9.18 19.59
C TYR A 118 0.54 10.09 20.81
N TYR A 119 1.56 10.17 21.66
CA TYR A 119 1.59 11.09 22.80
C TYR A 119 2.34 12.36 22.42
N GLN A 120 1.59 13.43 22.19
CA GLN A 120 2.14 14.71 21.71
C GLN A 120 3.12 15.35 22.70
N LYS A 121 2.99 15.07 24.00
CA LYS A 121 3.79 15.69 25.06
C LYS A 121 5.29 15.42 24.90
N ASP A 122 5.66 14.19 24.48
CA ASP A 122 7.04 13.73 24.40
C ASP A 122 7.37 13.07 23.05
N ASN A 123 6.43 13.14 22.10
CA ASN A 123 6.51 12.50 20.79
C ASN A 123 6.64 10.96 20.83
N SER A 124 6.28 10.34 21.94
CA SER A 124 6.34 8.88 22.09
C SER A 124 5.12 8.18 21.48
N ILE A 125 5.24 6.88 21.31
CA ILE A 125 4.21 5.99 20.78
C ILE A 125 3.89 4.91 21.80
N GLY A 126 2.61 4.70 22.06
CA GLY A 126 2.12 3.63 22.92
C GLY A 126 0.88 2.95 22.39
N LEU A 127 0.23 2.18 23.26
CA LEU A 127 -0.98 1.41 22.95
C LEU A 127 -2.09 1.70 23.96
N ASP A 128 -3.20 2.26 23.48
CA ASP A 128 -4.39 2.53 24.28
C ASP A 128 -5.65 1.94 23.67
N GLN A 129 -6.71 1.87 24.47
CA GLN A 129 -8.05 1.57 23.92
C GLN A 129 -8.41 2.62 22.87
N TYR A 130 -9.01 2.16 21.77
CA TYR A 130 -9.44 3.08 20.73
C TYR A 130 -10.64 3.91 21.18
N THR A 131 -10.50 5.24 21.15
CA THR A 131 -11.52 6.21 21.56
C THR A 131 -11.94 7.16 20.44
N ASN A 132 -11.49 6.93 19.21
CA ASN A 132 -11.66 7.82 18.06
C ASN A 132 -10.96 9.18 18.21
N ASP A 133 -9.99 9.27 19.11
CA ASP A 133 -9.16 10.47 19.28
C ASP A 133 -8.21 10.66 18.07
N GLY A 134 -7.92 11.92 17.71
CA GLY A 134 -6.99 12.24 16.65
C GLY A 134 -5.58 11.68 16.84
N ALA A 135 -5.14 11.46 18.09
CA ALA A 135 -3.87 10.81 18.42
C ALA A 135 -3.79 9.34 17.99
N GLN A 136 -4.92 8.73 17.63
CA GLN A 136 -5.03 7.34 17.18
C GLN A 136 -5.32 7.20 15.69
N LYS A 137 -5.26 8.32 14.94
CA LYS A 137 -5.52 8.38 13.50
C LYS A 137 -4.23 8.63 12.72
N TRP A 138 -4.02 7.81 11.69
CA TRP A 138 -2.81 7.80 10.90
C TRP A 138 -3.13 7.91 9.41
N LYS A 139 -2.42 8.77 8.69
CA LYS A 139 -2.40 8.74 7.22
C LYS A 139 -1.45 7.66 6.75
N LEU A 140 -1.83 6.97 5.70
CA LEU A 140 -0.96 6.07 4.93
C LEU A 140 -0.48 6.81 3.69
N ASN A 141 0.82 7.10 3.62
CA ASN A 141 1.43 7.75 2.48
C ASN A 141 2.41 6.80 1.80
N CYS A 142 2.18 6.47 0.53
CA CYS A 142 3.14 5.71 -0.25
C CYS A 142 4.39 6.56 -0.49
N TYR A 143 5.53 6.12 0.03
CA TYR A 143 6.80 6.82 -0.13
C TYR A 143 7.21 6.86 -1.62
N GLY A 144 7.68 8.03 -2.05
CA GLY A 144 8.07 8.26 -3.44
C GLY A 144 6.90 8.49 -4.42
N LEU A 145 5.66 8.57 -3.93
CA LEU A 145 4.54 9.06 -4.70
C LEU A 145 4.50 10.59 -4.58
N GLU A 146 4.58 11.28 -5.70
CA GLU A 146 4.68 12.75 -5.75
C GLU A 146 3.52 13.38 -6.55
N GLY A 147 3.40 14.71 -6.46
CA GLY A 147 2.46 15.50 -7.22
C GLY A 147 1.01 15.29 -6.81
N PHE A 148 0.10 15.34 -7.79
CA PHE A 148 -1.34 15.24 -7.55
C PHE A 148 -1.73 13.91 -6.89
N ALA A 149 -1.15 12.80 -7.32
CA ALA A 149 -1.45 11.47 -6.80
C ALA A 149 -1.12 11.30 -5.31
N ALA A 150 -0.11 12.05 -4.81
CA ALA A 150 0.24 12.05 -3.39
C ALA A 150 -0.80 12.80 -2.52
N ASN A 151 -1.66 13.62 -3.13
CA ASN A 151 -2.59 14.51 -2.44
C ASN A 151 -3.97 14.53 -3.12
N SER A 152 -4.36 13.45 -3.79
CA SER A 152 -5.54 13.42 -4.66
C SER A 152 -6.87 13.39 -3.91
N LYS A 153 -6.87 12.96 -2.65
CA LYS A 153 -8.06 12.88 -1.80
C LYS A 153 -8.15 14.11 -0.90
N MET A 154 -9.26 14.77 -0.87
CA MET A 154 -9.45 15.99 -0.08
C MET A 154 -10.79 15.99 0.65
N ILE A 155 -10.77 16.34 1.95
CA ILE A 155 -11.93 16.80 2.72
C ILE A 155 -11.49 18.07 3.46
N GLU A 156 -12.22 19.17 3.31
CA GLU A 156 -12.03 20.41 4.09
C GLU A 156 -10.56 20.87 4.22
N GLY A 157 -9.77 20.70 3.15
CA GLY A 157 -8.34 21.01 3.15
C GLY A 157 -7.41 19.87 3.56
N GLU A 158 -7.93 18.78 4.09
CA GLU A 158 -7.18 17.53 4.36
C GLU A 158 -6.84 16.80 3.05
N LYS A 159 -5.61 16.35 2.94
CA LYS A 159 -5.11 15.65 1.75
C LYS A 159 -4.64 14.25 2.10
N ALA A 160 -5.06 13.26 1.34
CA ALA A 160 -4.54 11.90 1.39
C ALA A 160 -4.09 11.45 0.00
N GLY A 161 -3.06 10.64 -0.05
CA GLY A 161 -2.54 10.09 -1.31
C GLY A 161 -3.25 8.82 -1.76
N THR A 162 -2.98 8.45 -2.98
CA THR A 162 -3.33 7.15 -3.54
C THR A 162 -2.48 6.06 -2.87
N ILE A 163 -3.10 4.99 -2.41
CA ILE A 163 -2.41 3.84 -1.78
C ILE A 163 -2.47 2.56 -2.63
N GLY A 164 -3.23 2.58 -3.73
CA GLY A 164 -3.40 1.43 -4.61
C GLY A 164 -3.91 0.19 -3.89
N GLY A 165 -3.33 -0.95 -4.22
CA GLY A 165 -3.63 -2.24 -3.61
C GLY A 165 -2.89 -2.54 -2.31
N LEU A 166 -2.33 -1.54 -1.62
CA LEU A 166 -1.45 -1.70 -0.43
C LEU A 166 -2.06 -2.58 0.66
N LEU A 167 -3.36 -2.46 0.90
CA LEU A 167 -4.09 -3.21 1.94
C LEU A 167 -4.70 -4.51 1.41
N GLY A 168 -4.29 -4.98 0.24
CA GLY A 168 -4.74 -6.22 -0.36
C GLY A 168 -3.68 -7.31 -0.39
N GLU A 169 -4.10 -8.47 -0.87
CA GLU A 169 -3.21 -9.58 -1.17
C GLU A 169 -2.22 -9.20 -2.29
N THR A 170 -1.03 -9.79 -2.27
CA THR A 170 -0.11 -9.75 -3.40
C THR A 170 -0.29 -10.99 -4.25
N VAL A 171 -0.63 -10.81 -5.53
CA VAL A 171 -0.77 -11.87 -6.51
C VAL A 171 0.31 -11.77 -7.58
N PHE A 172 0.75 -12.92 -8.08
CA PHE A 172 1.78 -13.01 -9.11
C PHE A 172 1.15 -13.47 -10.41
N VAL A 173 1.41 -12.74 -11.50
CA VAL A 173 0.85 -12.98 -12.82
C VAL A 173 1.95 -13.20 -13.84
N SER A 174 1.77 -14.20 -14.71
CA SER A 174 2.75 -14.59 -15.71
C SER A 174 2.23 -14.60 -17.14
N ASP A 175 0.95 -14.36 -17.32
CA ASP A 175 0.27 -14.43 -18.61
C ASP A 175 -0.94 -13.50 -18.66
N MET A 176 -1.49 -13.34 -19.87
CA MET A 176 -2.63 -12.52 -20.17
C MET A 176 -3.88 -12.89 -19.36
N LYS A 177 -4.13 -14.19 -19.17
CA LYS A 177 -5.32 -14.67 -18.48
C LYS A 177 -5.26 -14.33 -16.98
N SER A 178 -4.17 -14.67 -16.32
CA SER A 178 -3.98 -14.38 -14.89
C SER A 178 -3.97 -12.87 -14.61
N MET A 179 -3.41 -12.07 -15.53
CA MET A 179 -3.45 -10.61 -15.41
C MET A 179 -4.88 -10.08 -15.50
N LYS A 180 -5.65 -10.52 -16.49
CA LYS A 180 -7.05 -10.09 -16.67
C LYS A 180 -7.92 -10.46 -15.48
N GLU A 181 -7.78 -11.68 -14.96
CA GLU A 181 -8.49 -12.12 -13.75
C GLU A 181 -8.15 -11.25 -12.53
N ALA A 182 -6.88 -10.92 -12.34
CA ALA A 182 -6.43 -10.06 -11.24
C ALA A 182 -6.94 -8.62 -11.35
N LEU A 183 -6.97 -8.05 -12.56
CA LEU A 183 -7.46 -6.68 -12.80
C LEU A 183 -8.95 -6.51 -12.48
N LEU A 184 -9.75 -7.56 -12.68
CA LEU A 184 -11.21 -7.54 -12.50
C LEU A 184 -11.66 -7.89 -11.07
N ARG A 185 -10.77 -8.28 -10.18
CA ARG A 185 -11.12 -8.53 -8.78
C ARG A 185 -11.51 -7.21 -8.10
N THR A 186 -12.57 -7.21 -7.30
CA THR A 186 -13.09 -6.00 -6.63
C THR A 186 -12.32 -5.63 -5.36
N GLU A 187 -11.65 -6.59 -4.71
CA GLU A 187 -10.84 -6.35 -3.54
C GLU A 187 -9.51 -5.64 -3.87
N PRO A 188 -8.93 -4.90 -2.93
CA PRO A 188 -7.59 -4.33 -3.11
C PRO A 188 -6.56 -5.40 -3.45
N LEU A 189 -5.69 -5.15 -4.44
CA LEU A 189 -4.65 -6.09 -4.85
C LEU A 189 -3.35 -5.39 -5.24
N THR A 190 -2.24 -6.00 -4.84
CA THR A 190 -0.93 -5.75 -5.45
C THR A 190 -0.64 -6.86 -6.47
N ILE A 191 -0.56 -6.50 -7.75
CA ILE A 191 -0.36 -7.41 -8.88
C ILE A 191 1.10 -7.29 -9.34
N VAL A 192 1.85 -8.37 -9.25
CA VAL A 192 3.28 -8.42 -9.61
C VAL A 192 3.48 -9.27 -10.86
N LEU A 193 4.13 -8.69 -11.88
CA LEU A 193 4.48 -9.43 -13.08
C LEU A 193 5.68 -10.36 -12.81
N THR A 194 5.53 -11.63 -13.17
CA THR A 194 6.61 -12.63 -13.14
C THR A 194 7.07 -13.05 -14.54
N ALA A 195 6.31 -12.69 -15.57
CA ALA A 195 6.70 -12.77 -16.97
C ALA A 195 6.22 -11.53 -17.73
N ASN A 196 6.86 -11.20 -18.83
CA ASN A 196 6.38 -10.17 -19.74
C ASN A 196 5.07 -10.64 -20.39
N ILE A 197 4.10 -9.75 -20.51
CA ILE A 197 2.77 -10.07 -21.02
C ILE A 197 2.62 -9.49 -22.42
N ASP A 198 2.26 -10.35 -23.38
CA ASP A 198 1.97 -9.98 -24.76
C ASP A 198 0.47 -10.12 -25.02
N CYS A 199 -0.17 -9.01 -25.35
CA CYS A 199 -1.59 -8.94 -25.68
C CYS A 199 -1.82 -8.78 -27.20
N SER A 200 -0.83 -9.07 -28.02
CA SER A 200 -0.93 -8.95 -29.49
C SER A 200 -2.09 -9.80 -30.01
N GLY A 201 -2.97 -9.19 -30.78
CA GLY A 201 -4.17 -9.85 -31.31
C GLY A 201 -5.40 -9.79 -30.41
N GLU A 202 -5.30 -9.27 -29.18
CA GLU A 202 -6.45 -8.95 -28.34
C GLU A 202 -7.11 -7.65 -28.81
N ASN A 203 -8.43 -7.70 -29.04
CA ASN A 203 -9.20 -6.55 -29.52
C ASN A 203 -9.90 -5.78 -28.39
N TYR A 204 -9.74 -6.21 -27.13
CA TYR A 204 -10.47 -5.65 -26.01
C TYR A 204 -9.55 -4.87 -25.09
N ASP A 205 -10.06 -3.73 -24.62
CA ASP A 205 -9.45 -2.99 -23.52
C ASP A 205 -9.75 -3.71 -22.20
N TRP A 206 -8.75 -3.75 -21.34
CA TRP A 206 -8.89 -4.37 -20.03
C TRP A 206 -9.17 -3.31 -18.97
N MET A 207 -10.30 -3.48 -18.30
CA MET A 207 -10.66 -2.62 -17.19
C MET A 207 -9.80 -2.98 -15.98
N ILE A 208 -9.32 -1.95 -15.27
CA ILE A 208 -8.68 -2.07 -13.97
C ILE A 208 -9.74 -1.68 -12.94
N GLU A 209 -10.09 -2.57 -12.03
CA GLU A 209 -10.96 -2.25 -10.89
C GLU A 209 -10.21 -1.38 -9.87
N ASP A 210 -10.96 -0.79 -8.92
CA ASP A 210 -10.43 0.08 -7.89
C ASP A 210 -9.35 -0.58 -7.02
N ASN A 211 -8.55 0.27 -6.36
CA ASN A 211 -7.60 -0.16 -5.35
C ASN A 211 -6.58 -1.19 -5.86
N LYS A 212 -5.94 -0.90 -6.98
CA LYS A 212 -4.93 -1.77 -7.59
C LYS A 212 -3.54 -1.13 -7.59
N THR A 213 -2.55 -1.95 -7.29
CA THR A 213 -1.14 -1.64 -7.56
C THR A 213 -0.60 -2.66 -8.56
N ILE A 214 -0.12 -2.22 -9.71
CA ILE A 214 0.52 -3.05 -10.73
C ILE A 214 2.02 -2.77 -10.69
N ILE A 215 2.82 -3.81 -10.45
CA ILE A 215 4.27 -3.70 -10.29
C ILE A 215 4.98 -4.63 -11.26
N GLY A 216 5.88 -4.07 -12.09
CA GLY A 216 6.86 -4.85 -12.80
C GLY A 216 7.93 -5.40 -11.85
N SER A 217 8.22 -6.69 -11.92
CA SER A 217 9.32 -7.29 -11.16
C SER A 217 10.69 -6.94 -11.75
N TYR A 218 11.77 -7.29 -11.06
CA TYR A 218 13.13 -7.17 -11.60
C TYR A 218 13.40 -8.14 -12.77
N GLN A 219 12.57 -9.17 -12.92
CA GLN A 219 12.68 -10.18 -13.98
C GLN A 219 11.75 -9.89 -15.15
N ALA A 220 10.58 -9.26 -14.90
CA ALA A 220 9.55 -9.04 -15.90
C ALA A 220 8.77 -7.76 -15.60
N ASN A 221 8.85 -6.79 -16.50
CA ASN A 221 8.19 -5.49 -16.31
C ASN A 221 7.55 -4.95 -17.59
N GLN A 222 7.35 -5.78 -18.61
CA GLN A 222 6.84 -5.33 -19.89
C GLN A 222 5.45 -5.87 -20.18
N MET A 223 4.57 -4.96 -20.63
CA MET A 223 3.31 -5.28 -21.28
C MET A 223 3.33 -4.75 -22.72
N ARG A 224 3.10 -5.66 -23.68
CA ARG A 224 3.10 -5.37 -25.11
C ARG A 224 1.69 -5.42 -25.66
N ASP A 225 1.29 -4.39 -26.39
CA ASP A 225 -0.04 -4.25 -27.02
C ASP A 225 -1.23 -4.44 -26.08
N CYS A 226 -1.02 -4.31 -24.76
CA CYS A 226 -2.06 -4.37 -23.76
C CYS A 226 -2.73 -3.00 -23.58
N LYS A 227 -4.04 -2.96 -23.71
CA LYS A 227 -4.85 -1.76 -23.53
C LYS A 227 -5.50 -1.80 -22.16
N LEU A 228 -4.99 -0.99 -21.25
CA LEU A 228 -5.54 -0.85 -19.90
C LEU A 228 -6.40 0.42 -19.82
N ARG A 229 -7.51 0.36 -19.12
CA ARG A 229 -8.39 1.51 -18.87
C ARG A 229 -8.97 1.49 -17.46
N THR A 230 -9.34 2.66 -16.98
CA THR A 230 -9.93 2.89 -15.67
C THR A 230 -11.40 3.26 -15.70
N ASN A 231 -12.00 3.28 -16.90
CA ASN A 231 -13.42 3.57 -17.10
C ASN A 231 -14.06 2.50 -17.98
N ASP A 232 -15.35 2.30 -17.81
CA ASP A 232 -16.15 1.44 -18.65
C ASP A 232 -16.31 2.08 -20.05
N TYR A 233 -16.51 1.21 -21.06
CA TYR A 233 -16.68 1.61 -22.46
C TYR A 233 -17.92 2.49 -22.68
N TYR A 234 -18.92 2.40 -21.81
CA TYR A 234 -20.20 3.11 -21.90
C TYR A 234 -20.25 4.38 -21.05
N GLY A 235 -19.12 4.84 -20.52
CA GLY A 235 -19.04 6.09 -19.79
C GLY A 235 -19.79 6.05 -18.46
N LYS A 236 -19.71 4.92 -17.74
CA LYS A 236 -20.14 4.90 -16.34
C LYS A 236 -19.53 6.09 -15.61
N LEU A 237 -20.38 6.77 -14.83
CA LEU A 237 -20.06 7.98 -14.09
C LEU A 237 -19.02 7.77 -12.98
N ASP A 238 -18.55 6.53 -12.78
CA ASP A 238 -17.63 6.15 -11.72
C ASP A 238 -16.40 5.43 -12.30
N PRO A 239 -15.39 6.18 -12.77
CA PRO A 239 -14.14 5.59 -13.21
C PRO A 239 -13.41 4.98 -12.03
N SER A 240 -12.71 3.87 -12.28
CA SER A 240 -11.89 3.22 -11.25
C SER A 240 -10.84 4.18 -10.68
N ASP A 241 -10.71 4.19 -9.36
CA ASP A 241 -9.81 5.06 -8.64
C ASP A 241 -8.75 4.30 -7.80
N ASN A 242 -7.87 5.05 -7.15
CA ASN A 242 -6.83 4.52 -6.27
C ASN A 242 -5.95 3.47 -6.96
N ILE A 243 -5.42 3.80 -8.14
CA ILE A 243 -4.57 2.92 -8.95
C ILE A 243 -3.13 3.42 -8.95
N ILE A 244 -2.20 2.51 -8.73
CA ILE A 244 -0.74 2.74 -8.83
C ILE A 244 -0.15 1.78 -9.85
N ILE A 245 0.63 2.30 -10.79
CA ILE A 245 1.41 1.51 -11.75
C ILE A 245 2.89 1.89 -11.58
N ARG A 246 3.73 0.92 -11.27
CA ARG A 246 5.16 1.14 -10.96
C ARG A 246 6.06 0.16 -11.70
N ASN A 247 7.26 0.64 -12.07
CA ASN A 247 8.29 -0.17 -12.70
C ASN A 247 7.78 -0.94 -13.92
N MET A 248 6.92 -0.32 -14.74
CA MET A 248 6.30 -0.94 -15.91
C MET A 248 6.79 -0.28 -17.20
N LYS A 249 6.99 -1.11 -18.21
CA LYS A 249 7.25 -0.71 -19.58
C LYS A 249 6.06 -1.12 -20.45
N PHE A 250 5.41 -0.15 -21.07
CA PHE A 250 4.38 -0.37 -22.06
C PHE A 250 4.97 -0.24 -23.45
N GLN A 251 4.75 -1.23 -24.30
CA GLN A 251 5.18 -1.24 -25.70
C GLN A 251 3.96 -1.43 -26.59
N VAL A 252 3.83 -0.59 -27.59
CA VAL A 252 2.77 -0.69 -28.62
C VAL A 252 3.47 -0.89 -29.97
N GLU A 253 3.03 -1.88 -30.74
CA GLU A 253 3.42 -1.98 -32.15
C GLU A 253 2.68 -0.92 -32.97
N VAL A 254 3.43 0.02 -33.50
CA VAL A 254 2.89 0.99 -34.46
C VAL A 254 2.78 0.27 -35.80
N ASN A 255 1.56 0.08 -36.28
CA ASN A 255 1.35 -0.41 -37.66
C ASN A 255 1.91 0.66 -38.63
N PRO A 256 3.00 0.37 -39.34
CA PRO A 256 3.61 1.35 -40.24
C PRO A 256 2.65 1.82 -41.40
N ASN A 257 1.57 1.08 -41.64
CA ASN A 257 0.55 1.43 -42.63
C ASN A 257 -0.54 2.40 -42.10
N MET A 258 -0.49 2.79 -40.82
CA MET A 258 -1.38 3.81 -40.22
C MET A 258 -0.77 5.22 -40.19
N LEU A 259 0.43 5.41 -40.72
CA LEU A 259 1.12 6.71 -40.80
C LEU A 259 0.93 7.37 -42.17
N VAL A 260 -0.29 7.35 -42.70
CA VAL A 260 -0.64 8.08 -43.93
C VAL A 260 -1.63 9.20 -43.62
#